data_7f4cca4b54e5d6a46072724c10bdab77
#
_entry.id   7f4cca4b54e5d6a46072724c10bdab77
#
_cell.length_a   1.000
_cell.length_b   1.000
_cell.length_c   1.000
_cell.angle_alpha   90.00
_cell.angle_beta   90.00
_cell.angle_gamma   90.00
#
_symmetry.space_group_name_H-M   'P 1'
#
loop_
_entity.id
_entity.type
_entity.pdbx_description
1 polymer ?
#
loop_
_entity_poly.entity_id
_entity_poly.type
_entity_poly.pdbx_seq_one_letter_code
_entity_poly.pdbx_strand_id
1 'polypeptide(L)'
;MHQMNFRPFINTAAVVVGLTICSSGFAGEGDPQVTDVKDWNKAGGEKSEAMLLEPDRERGIAVYEVCSACHLLEGWGLDDGTFPQLAGQHRNVLIKQLTDIRAQNRDNPTMYPFALDEQIMAVAGYHEGEINPAQLVADVTDYISKLPMNPEPGQGPWEKGTPEFEKGKQLYLNNCTRCHGDDGEGSNEKFYPRIQGQHYNYMLRQFEWIRDGKRRNANPDMVKQIKEFSDEDMKLVINYTSRHMPPAKDLAPSKDYRNPDYD
;
A
#
# COMPACT_ATOMS: atom_id res chain seq x y z
N MET A 1 58.20 -75.89 6.75
CA MET A 1 58.53 -74.52 6.35
C MET A 1 58.14 -74.40 4.88
N HIS A 2 56.98 -74.01 4.57
CA HIS A 2 56.52 -73.67 3.21
C HIS A 2 55.67 -72.46 3.28
N GLN A 3 56.18 -71.38 2.73
CA GLN A 3 55.44 -70.11 2.60
C GLN A 3 54.55 -70.21 1.34
N MET A 4 53.26 -70.03 1.51
CA MET A 4 52.33 -69.83 0.38
C MET A 4 52.06 -68.34 0.30
N ASN A 5 52.46 -67.74 -0.83
CA ASN A 5 52.18 -66.40 -1.22
C ASN A 5 50.74 -66.33 -1.84
N PHE A 6 49.82 -65.70 -1.18
CA PHE A 6 48.57 -65.31 -1.79
C PHE A 6 48.66 -63.85 -2.28
N ARG A 7 48.49 -63.64 -3.57
CA ARG A 7 48.29 -62.33 -4.18
C ARG A 7 46.79 -62.02 -4.13
N PRO A 8 46.41 -60.84 -3.62
CA PRO A 8 45.01 -60.42 -3.79
C PRO A 8 44.83 -59.75 -5.15
N PHE A 9 43.76 -60.18 -5.87
CA PHE A 9 43.25 -59.47 -7.00
C PHE A 9 42.50 -58.23 -6.56
N ILE A 10 43.02 -57.05 -6.95
CA ILE A 10 42.35 -55.76 -6.73
C ILE A 10 41.44 -55.54 -7.95
N ASN A 11 40.14 -55.73 -7.74
CA ASN A 11 39.09 -55.34 -8.69
C ASN A 11 38.78 -53.86 -8.45
N THR A 12 39.32 -52.99 -9.28
CA THR A 12 38.99 -51.56 -9.30
C THR A 12 37.67 -51.38 -10.03
N ALA A 13 36.56 -51.35 -9.28
CA ALA A 13 35.29 -50.87 -9.80
C ALA A 13 35.32 -49.35 -9.76
N ALA A 14 35.44 -48.71 -10.90
CA ALA A 14 35.29 -47.29 -11.05
C ALA A 14 33.80 -46.90 -10.81
N VAL A 15 33.49 -46.34 -9.64
CA VAL A 15 32.22 -45.71 -9.37
C VAL A 15 32.23 -44.35 -10.03
N VAL A 16 31.58 -44.22 -11.16
CA VAL A 16 31.26 -42.92 -11.76
C VAL A 16 30.15 -42.33 -10.95
N VAL A 17 30.48 -41.44 -10.01
CA VAL A 17 29.51 -40.57 -9.33
C VAL A 17 29.13 -39.48 -10.33
N GLY A 18 28.01 -39.68 -11.00
CA GLY A 18 27.37 -38.64 -11.77
C GLY A 18 26.88 -37.53 -10.83
N LEU A 19 27.63 -36.42 -10.75
CA LEU A 19 27.09 -35.18 -10.17
C LEU A 19 25.93 -34.70 -11.08
N THR A 20 24.73 -35.06 -10.71
CA THR A 20 23.53 -34.36 -11.23
C THR A 20 23.55 -32.98 -10.57
N ILE A 21 24.04 -31.98 -11.29
CA ILE A 21 23.86 -30.58 -10.91
C ILE A 21 22.36 -30.31 -11.12
N CYS A 22 21.58 -30.41 -10.02
CA CYS A 22 20.28 -29.78 -9.98
C CYS A 22 20.53 -28.26 -10.11
N SER A 23 20.51 -27.76 -11.33
CA SER A 23 20.26 -26.36 -11.58
C SER A 23 18.85 -26.08 -11.07
N SER A 24 18.72 -25.66 -9.81
CA SER A 24 17.57 -24.94 -9.35
C SER A 24 17.52 -23.67 -10.20
N GLY A 25 16.81 -23.77 -11.33
CA GLY A 25 16.40 -22.59 -12.06
C GLY A 25 15.66 -21.71 -11.05
N PHE A 26 16.28 -20.60 -10.67
CA PHE A 26 15.54 -19.48 -10.18
C PHE A 26 14.52 -19.19 -11.28
N ALA A 27 13.27 -19.50 -10.99
CA ALA A 27 12.15 -18.99 -11.79
C ALA A 27 12.37 -17.49 -11.83
N GLY A 28 12.72 -16.96 -12.99
CA GLY A 28 12.79 -15.53 -13.21
C GLY A 28 11.50 -14.94 -12.69
N GLU A 29 11.60 -13.88 -11.92
CA GLU A 29 10.46 -13.03 -11.55
C GLU A 29 9.72 -12.74 -12.84
N GLY A 30 8.56 -13.36 -13.00
CA GLY A 30 7.68 -13.09 -14.14
C GLY A 30 7.38 -11.60 -14.10
N ASP A 31 7.50 -10.98 -15.26
CA ASP A 31 7.11 -9.58 -15.50
C ASP A 31 5.79 -9.33 -14.76
N PRO A 32 5.71 -8.32 -13.86
CA PRO A 32 4.52 -8.11 -13.04
C PRO A 32 3.32 -7.94 -13.97
N GLN A 33 2.44 -8.95 -13.96
CA GLN A 33 1.26 -9.00 -14.82
C GLN A 33 0.42 -7.76 -14.50
N VAL A 34 0.33 -6.84 -15.44
CA VAL A 34 -0.67 -5.77 -15.39
C VAL A 34 -2.03 -6.46 -15.38
N THR A 35 -2.71 -6.43 -14.25
CA THR A 35 -4.04 -7.02 -14.12
C THR A 35 -4.98 -6.38 -15.14
N ASP A 36 -5.79 -7.17 -15.82
CA ASP A 36 -6.83 -6.66 -16.73
C ASP A 36 -7.71 -5.66 -15.94
N VAL A 37 -8.08 -4.54 -16.56
CA VAL A 37 -8.94 -3.51 -15.96
C VAL A 37 -10.19 -4.12 -15.32
N LYS A 38 -10.71 -5.18 -15.92
CA LYS A 38 -11.88 -5.91 -15.40
C LYS A 38 -11.63 -6.60 -14.07
N ASP A 39 -10.38 -7.02 -13.79
CA ASP A 39 -10.04 -7.75 -12.58
C ASP A 39 -9.45 -6.85 -11.47
N TRP A 40 -9.01 -5.63 -11.81
CA TRP A 40 -8.42 -4.70 -10.85
C TRP A 40 -9.26 -4.46 -9.60
N ASN A 41 -10.57 -4.37 -9.74
CA ASN A 41 -11.51 -4.15 -8.63
C ASN A 41 -12.60 -5.23 -8.61
N LYS A 42 -12.21 -6.48 -8.85
CA LYS A 42 -13.14 -7.62 -8.87
C LYS A 42 -14.00 -7.65 -7.62
N ALA A 43 -15.30 -7.84 -7.83
CA ALA A 43 -16.25 -8.05 -6.73
C ALA A 43 -16.03 -9.42 -6.08
N GLY A 44 -16.35 -9.52 -4.78
CA GLY A 44 -16.27 -10.75 -4.00
C GLY A 44 -15.19 -10.70 -2.91
N GLY A 45 -15.16 -11.76 -2.12
CA GLY A 45 -14.25 -11.90 -0.99
C GLY A 45 -14.44 -10.85 0.10
N GLU A 46 -13.47 -10.79 1.00
CA GLU A 46 -13.47 -9.91 2.16
C GLU A 46 -13.75 -8.43 1.82
N LYS A 47 -13.19 -7.93 0.72
CA LYS A 47 -13.42 -6.55 0.27
C LYS A 47 -14.91 -6.25 0.09
N SER A 48 -15.62 -7.09 -0.66
CA SER A 48 -17.05 -6.87 -0.93
C SER A 48 -17.88 -7.05 0.32
N GLU A 49 -17.50 -7.96 1.19
CA GLU A 49 -18.16 -8.19 2.45
C GLU A 49 -18.00 -6.97 3.38
N ALA A 50 -16.78 -6.49 3.59
CA ALA A 50 -16.50 -5.31 4.41
C ALA A 50 -17.22 -4.04 3.93
N MET A 51 -17.44 -3.91 2.62
CA MET A 51 -18.17 -2.77 2.06
C MET A 51 -19.66 -2.78 2.40
N LEU A 52 -20.27 -3.95 2.64
CA LEU A 52 -21.68 -4.12 2.94
C LEU A 52 -22.01 -4.08 4.43
N LEU A 53 -21.00 -4.23 5.29
CA LEU A 53 -21.17 -4.26 6.73
C LEU A 53 -21.31 -2.85 7.30
N GLU A 54 -22.24 -2.72 8.27
CA GLU A 54 -22.38 -1.49 9.05
C GLU A 54 -21.21 -1.38 10.03
N PRO A 55 -20.47 -0.27 10.00
CA PRO A 55 -19.29 -0.09 10.83
C PRO A 55 -19.66 0.28 12.27
N ASP A 56 -18.87 -0.21 13.21
CA ASP A 56 -18.92 0.18 14.62
C ASP A 56 -17.67 1.01 14.96
N ARG A 57 -17.90 2.21 15.54
CA ARG A 57 -16.83 3.16 15.83
C ARG A 57 -15.90 2.67 16.94
N GLU A 58 -16.44 2.10 17.99
CA GLU A 58 -15.65 1.67 19.16
C GLU A 58 -14.71 0.52 18.79
N ARG A 59 -15.20 -0.44 17.99
CA ARG A 59 -14.33 -1.48 17.43
C ARG A 59 -13.31 -0.90 16.46
N GLY A 60 -13.69 0.09 15.67
CA GLY A 60 -12.77 0.80 14.77
C GLY A 60 -11.60 1.45 15.51
N ILE A 61 -11.87 2.10 16.66
CA ILE A 61 -10.85 2.67 17.56
C ILE A 61 -9.93 1.55 18.06
N ALA A 62 -10.51 0.48 18.62
CA ALA A 62 -9.73 -0.64 19.17
C ALA A 62 -8.80 -1.27 18.09
N VAL A 63 -9.32 -1.56 16.90
CA VAL A 63 -8.49 -2.08 15.78
C VAL A 63 -7.42 -1.09 15.36
N TYR A 64 -7.72 0.23 15.39
CA TYR A 64 -6.77 1.25 14.95
C TYR A 64 -5.52 1.33 15.84
N GLU A 65 -5.55 0.84 17.07
CA GLU A 65 -4.36 0.81 17.95
C GLU A 65 -3.15 0.15 17.28
N VAL A 66 -3.34 -0.99 16.58
CA VAL A 66 -2.23 -1.64 15.87
C VAL A 66 -1.72 -0.80 14.69
N CYS A 67 -2.60 -0.05 14.06
CA CYS A 67 -2.25 0.81 12.92
C CYS A 67 -1.49 2.07 13.36
N SER A 68 -1.87 2.60 14.54
CA SER A 68 -1.33 3.85 15.09
C SER A 68 0.17 3.80 15.35
N ALA A 69 0.72 2.61 15.61
CA ALA A 69 2.16 2.40 15.83
C ALA A 69 3.03 2.93 14.68
N CYS A 70 2.50 2.90 13.45
CA CYS A 70 3.19 3.40 12.26
C CYS A 70 2.54 4.66 11.69
N HIS A 71 1.20 4.73 11.75
CA HIS A 71 0.43 5.80 11.12
C HIS A 71 0.10 6.95 12.08
N LEU A 72 0.58 6.90 13.33
CA LEU A 72 0.30 7.80 14.45
C LEU A 72 -1.17 7.74 14.89
N LEU A 73 -1.46 8.23 16.09
CA LEU A 73 -2.82 8.25 16.65
C LEU A 73 -3.79 9.10 15.81
N GLU A 74 -3.28 10.12 15.15
CA GLU A 74 -4.04 11.02 14.28
C GLU A 74 -4.23 10.47 12.85
N GLY A 75 -3.55 9.38 12.49
CA GLY A 75 -3.61 8.81 11.15
C GLY A 75 -2.81 9.59 10.10
N TRP A 76 -1.90 10.46 10.53
CA TRP A 76 -1.18 11.37 9.64
C TRP A 76 0.04 10.77 8.97
N GLY A 77 0.58 9.66 9.52
CA GLY A 77 1.82 9.09 9.04
C GLY A 77 3.02 9.98 9.33
N LEU A 78 4.06 9.91 8.48
CA LEU A 78 5.29 10.68 8.65
C LEU A 78 5.56 11.56 7.43
N ASP A 79 5.99 12.80 7.67
CA ASP A 79 6.26 13.81 6.63
C ASP A 79 7.35 13.36 5.64
N ASP A 80 8.27 12.49 6.08
CA ASP A 80 9.28 11.87 5.21
C ASP A 80 8.68 10.84 4.23
N GLY A 81 7.38 10.54 4.36
CA GLY A 81 6.65 9.61 3.51
C GLY A 81 6.91 8.13 3.79
N THR A 82 7.65 7.78 4.84
CA THR A 82 7.85 6.38 5.25
C THR A 82 6.51 5.71 5.48
N PHE A 83 5.63 6.33 6.26
CA PHE A 83 4.25 5.93 6.47
C PHE A 83 3.29 6.99 5.90
N PRO A 84 2.27 6.59 5.11
CA PRO A 84 1.31 7.53 4.54
C PRO A 84 0.33 8.07 5.57
N GLN A 85 -0.21 9.25 5.28
CA GLN A 85 -1.45 9.69 5.88
C GLN A 85 -2.59 8.78 5.46
N LEU A 86 -3.34 8.29 6.44
CA LEU A 86 -4.57 7.50 6.26
C LEU A 86 -5.82 8.35 6.56
N ALA A 87 -5.71 9.28 7.52
CA ALA A 87 -6.81 10.15 7.93
C ALA A 87 -7.51 10.79 6.74
N GLY A 88 -8.85 10.76 6.75
CA GLY A 88 -9.68 11.36 5.74
C GLY A 88 -9.65 10.69 4.36
N GLN A 89 -8.95 9.57 4.20
CA GLN A 89 -9.00 8.81 2.94
C GLN A 89 -10.37 8.16 2.75
N HIS A 90 -10.81 7.99 1.52
CA HIS A 90 -12.07 7.32 1.19
C HIS A 90 -12.15 5.90 1.76
N ARG A 91 -13.26 5.59 2.45
CA ARG A 91 -13.50 4.28 3.07
C ARG A 91 -13.31 3.12 2.09
N ASN A 92 -13.88 3.21 0.88
CA ASN A 92 -13.77 2.13 -0.11
C ASN A 92 -12.33 1.93 -0.60
N VAL A 93 -11.55 3.03 -0.70
CA VAL A 93 -10.12 2.96 -1.02
C VAL A 93 -9.36 2.27 0.10
N LEU A 94 -9.62 2.64 1.38
CA LEU A 94 -9.00 2.00 2.54
C LEU A 94 -9.32 0.51 2.61
N ILE A 95 -10.60 0.13 2.47
CA ILE A 95 -11.03 -1.28 2.41
C ILE A 95 -10.24 -2.03 1.33
N LYS A 96 -10.23 -1.49 0.10
CA LYS A 96 -9.51 -2.13 -1.01
C LYS A 96 -8.02 -2.29 -0.71
N GLN A 97 -7.36 -1.25 -0.21
CA GLN A 97 -5.91 -1.32 0.06
C GLN A 97 -5.59 -2.30 1.18
N LEU A 98 -6.37 -2.31 2.25
CA LEU A 98 -6.15 -3.22 3.39
C LEU A 98 -6.40 -4.67 2.98
N THR A 99 -7.53 -4.97 2.34
CA THR A 99 -7.85 -6.33 1.86
C THR A 99 -6.88 -6.81 0.78
N ASP A 100 -6.39 -5.94 -0.11
CA ASP A 100 -5.37 -6.30 -1.09
C ASP A 100 -4.01 -6.66 -0.44
N ILE A 101 -3.63 -5.96 0.63
CA ILE A 101 -2.42 -6.30 1.40
C ILE A 101 -2.61 -7.66 2.07
N ARG A 102 -3.74 -7.90 2.72
CA ARG A 102 -4.09 -9.15 3.40
C ARG A 102 -4.11 -10.34 2.43
N ALA A 103 -4.69 -10.16 1.25
CA ALA A 103 -4.73 -11.14 0.17
C ALA A 103 -3.42 -11.24 -0.62
N GLN A 104 -2.39 -10.46 -0.27
CA GLN A 104 -1.10 -10.37 -0.96
C GLN A 104 -1.21 -9.93 -2.44
N ASN A 105 -2.30 -9.26 -2.80
CA ASN A 105 -2.46 -8.62 -4.11
C ASN A 105 -1.64 -7.31 -4.19
N ARG A 106 -1.35 -6.72 -3.04
CA ARG A 106 -0.46 -5.58 -2.88
C ARG A 106 0.70 -5.95 -1.99
N ASP A 107 1.91 -5.97 -2.55
CA ASP A 107 3.12 -6.21 -1.77
C ASP A 107 3.36 -5.07 -0.78
N ASN A 108 3.36 -5.41 0.49
CA ASN A 108 3.75 -4.51 1.57
C ASN A 108 4.26 -5.36 2.74
N PRO A 109 5.50 -5.87 2.66
CA PRO A 109 6.04 -6.79 3.68
C PRO A 109 6.11 -6.17 5.07
N THR A 110 6.25 -4.85 5.16
CA THR A 110 6.27 -4.12 6.44
C THR A 110 4.90 -4.11 7.10
N MET A 111 3.83 -3.88 6.33
CA MET A 111 2.47 -3.76 6.87
C MET A 111 1.77 -5.12 7.00
N TYR A 112 2.11 -6.08 6.15
CA TYR A 112 1.40 -7.36 6.06
C TYR A 112 1.22 -8.07 7.41
N PRO A 113 2.26 -8.23 8.26
CA PRO A 113 2.11 -8.91 9.55
C PRO A 113 1.09 -8.26 10.48
N PHE A 114 0.96 -6.92 10.42
CA PHE A 114 0.04 -6.15 11.27
C PHE A 114 -1.40 -6.12 10.72
N ALA A 115 -1.59 -6.49 9.46
CA ALA A 115 -2.89 -6.54 8.81
C ALA A 115 -3.57 -7.91 8.91
N LEU A 116 -2.92 -8.93 9.48
CA LEU A 116 -3.47 -10.27 9.61
C LEU A 116 -4.65 -10.32 10.60
N ASP A 117 -5.55 -11.28 10.40
CA ASP A 117 -6.73 -11.48 11.26
C ASP A 117 -6.37 -11.60 12.72
N GLU A 118 -5.37 -12.43 13.02
CA GLU A 118 -4.91 -12.65 14.38
C GLU A 118 -4.50 -11.36 15.09
N GLN A 119 -3.84 -10.44 14.35
CA GLN A 119 -3.38 -9.18 14.94
C GLN A 119 -4.53 -8.21 15.17
N ILE A 120 -5.39 -8.00 14.18
CA ILE A 120 -6.50 -7.06 14.29
C ILE A 120 -7.57 -7.55 15.27
N MET A 121 -7.81 -8.87 15.36
CA MET A 121 -8.71 -9.46 16.34
C MET A 121 -8.15 -9.35 17.75
N ALA A 122 -6.86 -9.68 17.96
CA ALA A 122 -6.24 -9.65 19.28
C ALA A 122 -6.29 -8.25 19.92
N VAL A 123 -5.96 -7.19 19.17
CA VAL A 123 -6.05 -5.81 19.71
C VAL A 123 -7.48 -5.36 19.95
N ALA A 124 -8.45 -5.86 19.18
CA ALA A 124 -9.87 -5.57 19.39
C ALA A 124 -10.50 -6.45 20.49
N GLY A 125 -9.72 -7.32 21.14
CA GLY A 125 -10.19 -8.17 22.23
C GLY A 125 -10.99 -9.39 21.80
N TYR A 126 -10.85 -9.85 20.56
CA TYR A 126 -11.54 -11.02 20.03
C TYR A 126 -10.59 -12.20 19.81
N HIS A 127 -11.13 -13.41 19.91
CA HIS A 127 -10.48 -14.65 19.51
C HIS A 127 -11.01 -15.16 18.17
N GLU A 128 -10.29 -16.13 17.60
CA GLU A 128 -10.66 -16.74 16.32
C GLU A 128 -12.11 -17.29 16.39
N GLY A 129 -12.91 -16.91 15.39
CA GLY A 129 -14.31 -17.33 15.26
C GLY A 129 -15.33 -16.50 16.07
N GLU A 130 -14.91 -15.57 16.91
CA GLU A 130 -15.85 -14.72 17.69
C GLU A 130 -16.41 -13.56 16.86
N ILE A 131 -15.66 -13.11 15.86
CA ILE A 131 -16.09 -12.05 14.94
C ILE A 131 -15.61 -12.34 13.53
N ASN A 132 -16.39 -11.87 12.55
CA ASN A 132 -15.95 -11.90 11.16
C ASN A 132 -14.84 -10.86 10.92
N PRO A 133 -13.65 -11.23 10.44
CA PRO A 133 -12.56 -10.28 10.16
C PRO A 133 -12.96 -9.14 9.21
N ALA A 134 -13.85 -9.40 8.25
CA ALA A 134 -14.36 -8.35 7.35
C ALA A 134 -15.11 -7.24 8.11
N GLN A 135 -15.70 -7.55 9.27
CA GLN A 135 -16.32 -6.55 10.13
C GLN A 135 -15.28 -5.59 10.71
N LEU A 136 -14.15 -6.13 11.19
CA LEU A 136 -13.06 -5.30 11.72
C LEU A 136 -12.42 -4.42 10.64
N VAL A 137 -12.33 -4.92 9.42
CA VAL A 137 -11.91 -4.12 8.25
C VAL A 137 -12.92 -2.99 8.00
N ALA A 138 -14.23 -3.28 8.04
CA ALA A 138 -15.28 -2.28 7.87
C ALA A 138 -15.20 -1.18 8.95
N ASP A 139 -15.01 -1.58 10.20
CA ASP A 139 -14.98 -0.71 11.36
C ASP A 139 -13.78 0.24 11.34
N VAL A 140 -12.57 -0.32 11.17
CA VAL A 140 -11.34 0.49 11.18
C VAL A 140 -11.24 1.42 9.99
N THR A 141 -11.69 0.99 8.81
CA THR A 141 -11.63 1.85 7.62
C THR A 141 -12.65 2.99 7.66
N ASP A 142 -13.80 2.77 8.25
CA ASP A 142 -14.79 3.83 8.52
C ASP A 142 -14.24 4.83 9.54
N TYR A 143 -13.68 4.34 10.66
CA TYR A 143 -13.05 5.18 11.67
C TYR A 143 -11.96 6.06 11.06
N ILE A 144 -11.00 5.48 10.34
CA ILE A 144 -9.88 6.21 9.70
C ILE A 144 -10.40 7.25 8.69
N SER A 145 -11.44 6.92 7.94
CA SER A 145 -12.00 7.84 6.93
C SER A 145 -12.59 9.12 7.52
N LYS A 146 -12.90 9.12 8.81
CA LYS A 146 -13.48 10.23 9.57
C LYS A 146 -12.47 11.01 10.41
N LEU A 147 -11.24 10.54 10.51
CA LEU A 147 -10.17 11.26 11.21
C LEU A 147 -9.83 12.56 10.48
N PRO A 148 -9.61 13.66 11.22
CA PRO A 148 -9.20 14.92 10.62
C PRO A 148 -7.79 14.82 10.05
N MET A 149 -7.62 15.38 8.85
CA MET A 149 -6.37 15.29 8.10
C MET A 149 -5.31 16.26 8.63
N ASN A 150 -4.04 15.92 8.39
CA ASN A 150 -2.90 16.77 8.74
C ASN A 150 -3.00 18.12 8.04
N PRO A 151 -2.96 19.26 8.77
CA PRO A 151 -2.96 20.58 8.16
C PRO A 151 -1.62 20.97 7.55
N GLU A 152 -0.53 20.24 7.86
CA GLU A 152 0.84 20.53 7.40
C GLU A 152 1.53 19.24 6.88
N PRO A 153 0.99 18.59 5.83
CA PRO A 153 1.63 17.39 5.28
C PRO A 153 2.96 17.71 4.61
N GLY A 154 3.87 16.74 4.57
CA GLY A 154 5.16 16.88 3.88
C GLY A 154 5.00 17.24 2.42
N GLN A 155 5.52 18.41 2.02
CA GLN A 155 5.42 18.96 0.67
C GLN A 155 6.70 18.74 -0.13
N GLY A 156 6.58 18.83 -1.47
CA GLY A 156 7.75 18.79 -2.35
C GLY A 156 8.58 20.07 -2.33
N PRO A 157 9.76 20.07 -2.97
CA PRO A 157 10.76 21.12 -2.82
C PRO A 157 10.45 22.42 -3.54
N TRP A 158 9.56 22.44 -4.56
CA TRP A 158 9.35 23.62 -5.40
C TRP A 158 8.11 24.40 -4.97
N GLU A 159 8.32 25.66 -4.63
CA GLU A 159 7.26 26.57 -4.18
C GLU A 159 6.35 27.03 -5.33
N LYS A 160 5.14 27.45 -4.97
CA LYS A 160 4.19 28.05 -5.94
C LYS A 160 4.85 29.21 -6.69
N GLY A 161 4.64 29.23 -8.02
CA GLY A 161 5.18 30.27 -8.90
C GLY A 161 6.58 29.98 -9.44
N THR A 162 7.23 28.88 -9.05
CA THR A 162 8.46 28.43 -9.71
C THR A 162 8.14 27.76 -11.05
N PRO A 163 9.05 27.76 -12.02
CA PRO A 163 8.85 27.08 -13.30
C PRO A 163 8.54 25.59 -13.14
N GLU A 164 9.17 24.92 -12.18
CA GLU A 164 8.98 23.53 -11.84
C GLU A 164 7.56 23.28 -11.32
N PHE A 165 7.06 24.15 -10.43
CA PHE A 165 5.68 24.07 -9.91
C PHE A 165 4.67 24.24 -11.06
N GLU A 166 4.87 25.23 -11.95
CA GLU A 166 3.96 25.47 -13.07
C GLU A 166 3.99 24.32 -14.09
N LYS A 167 5.15 23.72 -14.36
CA LYS A 167 5.25 22.51 -15.18
C LYS A 167 4.50 21.34 -14.53
N GLY A 168 4.67 21.13 -13.22
CA GLY A 168 3.95 20.12 -12.45
C GLY A 168 2.42 20.31 -12.53
N LYS A 169 1.96 21.56 -12.43
CA LYS A 169 0.55 21.93 -12.61
C LYS A 169 0.01 21.52 -13.97
N GLN A 170 0.73 21.83 -15.06
CA GLN A 170 0.30 21.44 -16.40
C GLN A 170 0.23 19.92 -16.57
N LEU A 171 1.21 19.20 -16.03
CA LEU A 171 1.18 17.73 -16.02
C LEU A 171 -0.04 17.19 -15.29
N TYR A 172 -0.38 17.74 -14.11
CA TYR A 172 -1.55 17.35 -13.34
C TYR A 172 -2.86 17.59 -14.10
N LEU A 173 -3.07 18.81 -14.60
CA LEU A 173 -4.28 19.19 -15.30
C LEU A 173 -4.52 18.33 -16.55
N ASN A 174 -3.47 17.96 -17.26
CA ASN A 174 -3.56 17.18 -18.48
C ASN A 174 -3.74 15.67 -18.25
N ASN A 175 -3.32 15.15 -17.10
CA ASN A 175 -3.20 13.70 -16.91
C ASN A 175 -3.96 13.14 -15.70
N CYS A 176 -4.27 13.94 -14.68
CA CYS A 176 -4.68 13.42 -13.38
C CYS A 176 -6.13 13.77 -13.00
N THR A 177 -6.61 14.95 -13.43
CA THR A 177 -7.91 15.50 -13.01
C THR A 177 -9.10 14.60 -13.32
N ARG A 178 -9.07 13.87 -14.44
CA ARG A 178 -10.17 12.97 -14.82
C ARG A 178 -10.53 11.95 -13.75
N CYS A 179 -9.54 11.48 -12.98
CA CYS A 179 -9.73 10.46 -11.95
C CYS A 179 -9.61 11.03 -10.54
N HIS A 180 -8.67 11.93 -10.32
CA HIS A 180 -8.38 12.46 -9.00
C HIS A 180 -9.09 13.78 -8.67
N GLY A 181 -9.80 14.37 -9.65
CA GLY A 181 -10.44 15.68 -9.49
C GLY A 181 -9.47 16.84 -9.64
N ASP A 182 -9.98 18.06 -9.62
CA ASP A 182 -9.19 19.26 -9.83
C ASP A 182 -8.25 19.55 -8.64
N ASP A 183 -8.69 19.19 -7.43
CA ASP A 183 -7.98 19.41 -6.17
C ASP A 183 -7.41 18.11 -5.55
N GLY A 184 -7.48 16.99 -6.25
CA GLY A 184 -6.96 15.72 -5.75
C GLY A 184 -7.89 14.99 -4.79
N GLU A 185 -9.19 15.33 -4.82
CA GLU A 185 -10.21 14.78 -3.92
C GLU A 185 -10.54 13.31 -4.19
N GLY A 186 -10.36 12.84 -5.43
CA GLY A 186 -10.65 11.46 -5.83
C GLY A 186 -12.14 11.10 -5.86
N SER A 187 -12.47 9.80 -5.73
CA SER A 187 -13.85 9.31 -5.67
C SER A 187 -13.97 8.02 -4.88
N ASN A 188 -14.78 8.03 -3.84
CA ASN A 188 -15.05 6.86 -3.01
C ASN A 188 -15.67 5.72 -3.83
N GLU A 189 -16.69 6.02 -4.67
CA GLU A 189 -17.44 5.03 -5.45
C GLU A 189 -16.59 4.38 -6.54
N LYS A 190 -15.64 5.15 -7.12
CA LYS A 190 -14.76 4.68 -8.19
C LYS A 190 -13.44 4.13 -7.67
N PHE A 191 -13.23 4.09 -6.36
CA PHE A 191 -11.96 3.69 -5.74
C PHE A 191 -10.77 4.55 -6.20
N TYR A 192 -11.01 5.80 -6.58
CA TYR A 192 -9.96 6.74 -6.87
C TYR A 192 -9.52 7.42 -5.57
N PRO A 193 -8.27 7.24 -5.15
CA PRO A 193 -7.82 7.75 -3.86
C PRO A 193 -7.83 9.28 -3.83
N ARG A 194 -8.18 9.82 -2.66
CA ARG A 194 -7.85 11.19 -2.28
C ARG A 194 -6.34 11.30 -2.22
N ILE A 195 -5.75 12.21 -2.97
CA ILE A 195 -4.31 12.47 -3.00
C ILE A 195 -3.96 13.86 -2.46
N GLN A 196 -4.94 14.74 -2.28
CA GLN A 196 -4.77 15.99 -1.53
C GLN A 196 -4.40 15.70 -0.07
N GLY A 197 -3.54 16.50 0.51
CA GLY A 197 -3.07 16.33 1.89
C GLY A 197 -2.12 15.16 2.11
N GLN A 198 -1.75 14.40 1.09
CA GLN A 198 -0.81 13.28 1.22
C GLN A 198 0.64 13.75 1.10
N HIS A 199 1.56 13.07 1.79
CA HIS A 199 2.99 13.38 1.80
C HIS A 199 3.65 13.19 0.44
N TYR A 200 4.45 14.17 0.03
CA TYR A 200 5.18 14.18 -1.23
C TYR A 200 6.00 12.89 -1.46
N ASN A 201 6.86 12.53 -0.51
CA ASN A 201 7.75 11.38 -0.69
C ASN A 201 6.99 10.05 -0.76
N TYR A 202 5.86 9.93 -0.01
CA TYR A 202 5.01 8.74 -0.14
C TYR A 202 4.37 8.66 -1.53
N MET A 203 3.80 9.77 -2.02
CA MET A 203 3.18 9.81 -3.36
C MET A 203 4.20 9.51 -4.46
N LEU A 204 5.39 10.12 -4.38
CA LEU A 204 6.46 9.89 -5.35
C LEU A 204 6.85 8.42 -5.42
N ARG A 205 7.12 7.78 -4.26
CA ARG A 205 7.41 6.36 -4.18
C ARG A 205 6.28 5.49 -4.75
N GLN A 206 5.01 5.81 -4.45
CA GLN A 206 3.88 5.05 -4.98
C GLN A 206 3.74 5.24 -6.50
N PHE A 207 4.01 6.41 -7.01
CA PHE A 207 3.96 6.72 -8.44
C PHE A 207 5.02 5.91 -9.20
N GLU A 208 6.27 5.89 -8.70
CA GLU A 208 7.35 5.06 -9.20
C GLU A 208 6.99 3.57 -9.19
N TRP A 209 6.46 3.08 -8.07
CA TRP A 209 6.08 1.66 -7.94
C TRP A 209 4.93 1.26 -8.86
N ILE A 210 3.99 2.17 -9.13
CA ILE A 210 2.91 1.95 -10.09
C ILE A 210 3.48 1.89 -11.51
N ARG A 211 4.31 2.86 -11.90
CA ARG A 211 4.94 2.91 -13.24
C ARG A 211 5.78 1.67 -13.50
N ASP A 212 6.58 1.28 -12.52
CA ASP A 212 7.55 0.18 -12.63
C ASP A 212 6.93 -1.20 -12.36
N GLY A 213 5.60 -1.28 -12.18
CA GLY A 213 4.86 -2.53 -11.96
C GLY A 213 5.07 -3.17 -10.57
N LYS A 214 5.81 -2.53 -9.66
CA LYS A 214 6.04 -3.03 -8.30
C LYS A 214 4.78 -3.03 -7.45
N ARG A 215 3.86 -2.10 -7.70
CA ARG A 215 2.55 -2.05 -7.04
C ARG A 215 1.52 -2.82 -7.85
N ARG A 216 1.44 -4.13 -7.63
CA ARG A 216 0.63 -5.08 -8.41
C ARG A 216 -0.88 -4.79 -8.40
N ASN A 217 -1.41 -4.21 -7.34
CA ASN A 217 -2.83 -3.85 -7.23
C ASN A 217 -3.16 -2.46 -7.82
N ALA A 218 -2.29 -1.88 -8.63
CA ALA A 218 -2.53 -0.59 -9.25
C ALA A 218 -3.67 -0.67 -10.28
N ASN A 219 -4.42 0.42 -10.42
CA ASN A 219 -5.42 0.55 -11.48
C ASN A 219 -4.73 0.54 -12.85
N PRO A 220 -5.09 -0.35 -13.78
CA PRO A 220 -4.45 -0.44 -15.10
C PRO A 220 -4.54 0.86 -15.90
N ASP A 221 -5.61 1.64 -15.77
CA ASP A 221 -5.69 2.95 -16.43
C ASP A 221 -4.66 3.92 -15.86
N MET A 222 -4.42 3.88 -14.52
CA MET A 222 -3.36 4.66 -13.90
C MET A 222 -1.98 4.22 -14.39
N VAL A 223 -1.71 2.90 -14.44
CA VAL A 223 -0.45 2.37 -14.97
C VAL A 223 -0.22 2.84 -16.39
N LYS A 224 -1.22 2.72 -17.26
CA LYS A 224 -1.15 3.16 -18.65
C LYS A 224 -0.90 4.67 -18.76
N GLN A 225 -1.59 5.46 -17.92
CA GLN A 225 -1.50 6.93 -17.95
C GLN A 225 -0.09 7.44 -17.61
N ILE A 226 0.60 6.77 -16.69
CA ILE A 226 1.89 7.25 -16.16
C ILE A 226 3.10 6.53 -16.74
N LYS A 227 2.90 5.55 -17.61
CA LYS A 227 3.97 4.69 -18.13
C LYS A 227 5.12 5.48 -18.77
N GLU A 228 4.79 6.55 -19.48
CA GLU A 228 5.75 7.36 -20.22
C GLU A 228 6.28 8.57 -19.41
N PHE A 229 5.90 8.69 -18.11
CA PHE A 229 6.42 9.77 -17.28
C PHE A 229 7.90 9.56 -16.99
N SER A 230 8.71 10.57 -17.25
CA SER A 230 10.10 10.62 -16.79
C SER A 230 10.16 10.77 -15.26
N ASP A 231 11.31 10.43 -14.67
CA ASP A 231 11.54 10.65 -13.23
C ASP A 231 11.41 12.13 -12.86
N GLU A 232 11.78 13.04 -13.78
CA GLU A 232 11.59 14.47 -13.57
C GLU A 232 10.11 14.84 -13.59
N ASP A 233 9.34 14.40 -14.59
CA ASP A 233 7.92 14.72 -14.68
C ASP A 233 7.15 14.17 -13.46
N MET A 234 7.53 12.99 -12.95
CA MET A 234 6.97 12.43 -11.71
C MET A 234 7.21 13.35 -10.51
N LYS A 235 8.44 13.80 -10.31
CA LYS A 235 8.79 14.72 -9.22
C LYS A 235 7.99 16.02 -9.31
N LEU A 236 7.85 16.56 -10.49
CA LEU A 236 7.16 17.83 -10.74
C LEU A 236 5.65 17.71 -10.48
N VAL A 237 4.99 16.68 -11.05
CA VAL A 237 3.55 16.49 -10.87
C VAL A 237 3.21 16.17 -9.42
N ILE A 238 4.02 15.36 -8.73
CA ILE A 238 3.80 15.03 -7.32
C ILE A 238 4.10 16.23 -6.41
N ASN A 239 5.07 17.08 -6.76
CA ASN A 239 5.28 18.34 -6.06
C ASN A 239 4.05 19.24 -6.11
N TYR A 240 3.46 19.41 -7.29
CA TYR A 240 2.22 20.16 -7.46
C TYR A 240 1.09 19.53 -6.62
N THR A 241 0.90 18.21 -6.73
CA THR A 241 -0.12 17.46 -6.01
C THR A 241 0.00 17.57 -4.49
N SER A 242 1.22 17.54 -3.95
CA SER A 242 1.48 17.63 -2.50
C SER A 242 1.05 18.97 -1.87
N ARG A 243 0.73 19.97 -2.70
CA ARG A 243 0.25 21.29 -2.26
C ARG A 243 -1.25 21.46 -2.35
N HIS A 244 -1.97 20.43 -2.81
CA HIS A 244 -3.42 20.39 -2.73
C HIS A 244 -3.84 20.04 -1.31
N MET A 245 -4.57 20.94 -0.69
CA MET A 245 -5.05 20.75 0.67
C MET A 245 -6.53 20.41 0.67
N PRO A 246 -6.97 19.53 1.57
CA PRO A 246 -8.39 19.27 1.77
C PRO A 246 -9.14 20.53 2.21
N PRO A 247 -10.47 20.56 2.07
CA PRO A 247 -11.28 21.62 2.64
C PRO A 247 -11.03 21.77 4.15
N ALA A 248 -11.08 22.99 4.67
CA ALA A 248 -10.79 23.29 6.08
C ALA A 248 -11.58 22.45 7.10
N LYS A 249 -12.80 22.04 6.73
CA LYS A 249 -13.65 21.16 7.56
C LYS A 249 -13.10 19.74 7.74
N ASP A 250 -12.26 19.29 6.81
CA ASP A 250 -11.64 17.96 6.82
C ASP A 250 -10.25 17.98 7.48
N LEU A 251 -9.73 19.17 7.82
CA LEU A 251 -8.43 19.35 8.45
C LEU A 251 -8.54 19.39 9.97
N ALA A 252 -7.52 18.90 10.64
CA ALA A 252 -7.34 19.17 12.06
C ALA A 252 -7.13 20.69 12.30
N PRO A 253 -7.51 21.21 13.48
CA PRO A 253 -7.41 22.65 13.77
C PRO A 253 -5.97 23.17 13.79
N SER A 254 -5.00 22.32 14.08
CA SER A 254 -3.58 22.64 14.08
C SER A 254 -2.72 21.38 13.99
N LYS A 255 -1.42 21.54 13.74
CA LYS A 255 -0.44 20.44 13.79
C LYS A 255 -0.25 19.85 15.19
N ASP A 256 -0.66 20.58 16.23
CA ASP A 256 -0.56 20.14 17.62
C ASP A 256 -1.82 19.37 18.08
N TYR A 257 -2.77 19.16 17.16
CA TYR A 257 -3.96 18.35 17.43
C TYR A 257 -3.56 16.94 17.92
N ARG A 258 -4.28 16.46 18.92
CA ARG A 258 -4.21 15.07 19.38
C ARG A 258 -5.56 14.42 19.19
N ASN A 259 -5.54 13.17 18.82
CA ASN A 259 -6.77 12.40 18.63
C ASN A 259 -7.40 12.12 20.02
N PRO A 260 -8.58 12.67 20.32
CA PRO A 260 -9.20 12.55 21.65
C PRO A 260 -9.65 11.13 22.00
N ASP A 261 -9.67 10.21 21.04
CA ASP A 261 -10.04 8.83 21.27
C ASP A 261 -8.94 8.03 22.02
N TYR A 262 -7.77 8.62 22.19
CA TYR A 262 -6.59 8.04 22.86
C TYR A 262 -6.04 8.89 24.00
N ASP A 263 -6.83 9.82 24.52
CA ASP A 263 -6.50 10.66 25.70
C ASP A 263 -6.77 9.94 27.03
#